data_7d03c012a633dbdbf33fa048a3f6fecf
#
_entry.id   7d03c012a633dbdbf33fa048a3f6fecf
#
_cell.length_a   1.000
_cell.length_b   1.000
_cell.length_c   1.000
_cell.angle_alpha   90.00
_cell.angle_beta   90.00
_cell.angle_gamma   90.00
#
_symmetry.space_group_name_H-M   'P 1'
#
loop_
_entity.id
_entity.type
_entity.pdbx_description
1 polymer ?
#
loop_
_entity_poly.entity_id
_entity_poly.type
_entity_poly.pdbx_seq_one_letter_code
_entity_poly.pdbx_strand_id
1 'polypeptide(L)'
;MEADDLALLTAWQQGDRQAGGQLIDRYLSRILRFFRNKTGSTEQAEDLTQRTFRGASEGVLRFRHDASVRTWLFAIARNVLRQWAEQIARQRGRTEPLGEISVADLGLGPATVAGRRREQRLMLEALRHLPIESQLVLELSYWEQLTAREIGEVLDCPEGTARSRLRSARQLLRGTLEQLARNPSELDTTVNGLETWARELRRAWGA
;
A
#
# COMPACT_ATOMS: atom_id res chain seq x y z
N MET A 1 -4.82 -19.45 -7.49
CA MET A 1 -5.19 -18.24 -6.73
C MET A 1 -5.85 -17.20 -7.62
N GLU A 2 -5.22 -16.70 -8.69
CA GLU A 2 -5.87 -15.70 -9.56
C GLU A 2 -7.09 -16.21 -10.34
N ALA A 3 -7.05 -17.45 -10.84
CA ALA A 3 -8.22 -18.08 -11.49
C ALA A 3 -9.41 -18.26 -10.53
N ASP A 4 -9.13 -18.54 -9.28
CA ASP A 4 -10.07 -18.66 -8.17
C ASP A 4 -10.71 -17.31 -7.82
N ASP A 5 -9.88 -16.23 -7.78
CA ASP A 5 -10.37 -14.89 -7.49
C ASP A 5 -11.30 -14.38 -8.58
N LEU A 6 -10.98 -14.69 -9.84
CA LEU A 6 -11.82 -14.35 -10.97
C LEU A 6 -13.17 -15.09 -10.96
N ALA A 7 -13.16 -16.36 -10.57
CA ALA A 7 -14.39 -17.15 -10.42
C ALA A 7 -15.29 -16.59 -9.30
N LEU A 8 -14.71 -16.26 -8.15
CA LEU A 8 -15.42 -15.63 -7.03
C LEU A 8 -15.99 -14.26 -7.43
N LEU A 9 -15.21 -13.44 -8.15
CA LEU A 9 -15.67 -12.15 -8.61
C LEU A 9 -16.83 -12.27 -9.60
N THR A 10 -16.73 -13.20 -10.54
CA THR A 10 -17.80 -13.47 -11.53
C THR A 10 -19.09 -13.92 -10.83
N ALA A 11 -18.98 -14.82 -9.86
CA ALA A 11 -20.14 -15.24 -9.06
C ALA A 11 -20.75 -14.06 -8.29
N TRP A 12 -19.89 -13.20 -7.70
CA TRP A 12 -20.34 -11.98 -7.01
C TRP A 12 -21.06 -11.02 -7.96
N GLN A 13 -20.55 -10.81 -9.18
CA GLN A 13 -21.25 -10.04 -10.22
C GLN A 13 -22.63 -10.60 -10.58
N GLN A 14 -22.81 -11.92 -10.48
CA GLN A 14 -24.08 -12.61 -10.70
C GLN A 14 -25.02 -12.59 -9.48
N GLY A 15 -24.62 -11.93 -8.39
CA GLY A 15 -25.41 -11.74 -7.18
C GLY A 15 -25.11 -12.72 -6.04
N ASP A 16 -24.09 -13.58 -6.19
CA ASP A 16 -23.65 -14.47 -5.11
C ASP A 16 -22.89 -13.66 -4.05
N ARG A 17 -23.59 -13.30 -2.97
CA ARG A 17 -23.03 -12.55 -1.83
C ARG A 17 -22.01 -13.37 -1.06
N GLN A 18 -22.11 -14.70 -1.05
CA GLN A 18 -21.15 -15.56 -0.35
C GLN A 18 -19.81 -15.54 -1.06
N ALA A 19 -19.78 -15.59 -2.40
CA ALA A 19 -18.57 -15.43 -3.19
C ALA A 19 -17.92 -14.06 -2.95
N GLY A 20 -18.70 -12.99 -2.86
CA GLY A 20 -18.22 -11.65 -2.48
C GLY A 20 -17.60 -11.63 -1.08
N GLY A 21 -18.24 -12.27 -0.10
CA GLY A 21 -17.71 -12.42 1.26
C GLY A 21 -16.37 -13.16 1.28
N GLN A 22 -16.24 -14.28 0.58
CA GLN A 22 -14.99 -15.03 0.47
C GLN A 22 -13.87 -14.20 -0.15
N LEU A 23 -14.17 -13.40 -1.16
CA LEU A 23 -13.20 -12.52 -1.79
C LEU A 23 -12.73 -11.42 -0.83
N ILE A 24 -13.66 -10.80 -0.09
CA ILE A 24 -13.36 -9.80 0.94
C ILE A 24 -12.45 -10.41 2.02
N ASP A 25 -12.79 -11.56 2.57
CA ASP A 25 -12.02 -12.24 3.61
C ASP A 25 -10.58 -12.53 3.14
N ARG A 26 -10.42 -12.95 1.89
CA ARG A 26 -9.10 -13.24 1.28
C ARG A 26 -8.20 -12.01 1.21
N TYR A 27 -8.77 -10.83 0.97
CA TYR A 27 -8.01 -9.58 0.80
C TYR A 27 -8.01 -8.67 2.02
N LEU A 28 -8.83 -8.95 3.05
CA LEU A 28 -9.00 -8.10 4.22
C LEU A 28 -7.68 -7.75 4.90
N SER A 29 -6.88 -8.75 5.24
CA SER A 29 -5.60 -8.55 5.91
C SER A 29 -4.60 -7.75 5.07
N ARG A 30 -4.63 -7.92 3.74
CA ARG A 30 -3.73 -7.21 2.80
C ARG A 30 -4.10 -5.74 2.72
N ILE A 31 -5.38 -5.42 2.55
CA ILE A 31 -5.88 -4.04 2.47
C ILE A 31 -5.73 -3.33 3.81
N LEU A 32 -6.03 -4.00 4.93
CA LEU A 32 -5.82 -3.43 6.26
C LEU A 32 -4.33 -3.09 6.51
N ARG A 33 -3.42 -3.99 6.13
CA ARG A 33 -1.97 -3.75 6.22
C ARG A 33 -1.55 -2.55 5.37
N PHE A 34 -2.08 -2.45 4.15
CA PHE A 34 -1.81 -1.34 3.24
C PHE A 34 -2.11 0.02 3.89
N PHE A 35 -3.16 0.13 4.69
CA PHE A 35 -3.49 1.38 5.39
C PHE A 35 -2.71 1.57 6.69
N ARG A 36 -2.42 0.50 7.45
CA ARG A 36 -1.75 0.60 8.78
C ARG A 36 -0.43 1.37 8.77
N ASN A 37 0.33 1.30 7.69
CA ASN A 37 1.60 2.02 7.59
C ASN A 37 1.42 3.52 7.29
N LYS A 38 0.22 3.95 6.92
CA LYS A 38 -0.09 5.31 6.43
C LYS A 38 -1.03 6.07 7.34
N THR A 39 -1.64 5.40 8.31
CA THR A 39 -2.58 6.01 9.25
C THR A 39 -1.96 6.15 10.64
N GLY A 40 -2.55 7.03 11.47
CA GLY A 40 -2.10 7.27 12.84
C GLY A 40 -2.70 6.31 13.86
N SER A 41 -3.77 5.58 13.50
CA SER A 41 -4.45 4.64 14.40
C SER A 41 -4.98 3.40 13.67
N THR A 42 -5.25 2.35 14.43
CA THR A 42 -5.86 1.12 13.91
C THR A 42 -7.27 1.40 13.39
N GLU A 43 -8.05 2.20 14.10
CA GLU A 43 -9.43 2.57 13.74
C GLU A 43 -9.47 3.29 12.38
N GLN A 44 -8.52 4.19 12.12
CA GLN A 44 -8.41 4.85 10.82
C GLN A 44 -8.09 3.84 9.70
N ALA A 45 -7.17 2.90 9.94
CA ALA A 45 -6.86 1.87 8.96
C ALA A 45 -8.06 0.97 8.66
N GLU A 46 -8.84 0.61 9.70
CA GLU A 46 -10.06 -0.17 9.56
C GLU A 46 -11.15 0.59 8.80
N ASP A 47 -11.36 1.88 9.08
CA ASP A 47 -12.31 2.72 8.33
C ASP A 47 -11.97 2.77 6.84
N LEU A 48 -10.69 3.04 6.50
CA LEU A 48 -10.26 3.09 5.10
C LEU A 48 -10.39 1.71 4.41
N THR A 49 -10.16 0.63 5.16
CA THR A 49 -10.36 -0.74 4.68
C THR A 49 -11.83 -0.99 4.36
N GLN A 50 -12.75 -0.63 5.26
CA GLN A 50 -14.19 -0.74 5.02
C GLN A 50 -14.65 0.11 3.83
N ARG A 51 -14.15 1.34 3.70
CA ARG A 51 -14.42 2.21 2.54
C ARG A 51 -13.95 1.58 1.23
N THR A 52 -12.80 0.89 1.24
CA THR A 52 -12.28 0.18 0.07
C THR A 52 -13.23 -0.95 -0.35
N PHE A 53 -13.67 -1.79 0.58
CA PHE A 53 -14.58 -2.90 0.25
C PHE A 53 -16.00 -2.44 -0.07
N ARG A 54 -16.45 -1.32 0.50
CA ARG A 54 -17.69 -0.66 0.06
C ARG A 54 -17.57 -0.21 -1.40
N GLY A 55 -16.47 0.48 -1.75
CA GLY A 55 -16.22 0.88 -3.14
C GLY A 55 -16.11 -0.31 -4.10
N ALA A 56 -15.54 -1.44 -3.65
CA ALA A 56 -15.53 -2.68 -4.41
C ALA A 56 -16.95 -3.23 -4.63
N SER A 57 -17.78 -3.26 -3.59
CA SER A 57 -19.18 -3.72 -3.68
C SER A 57 -20.01 -2.85 -4.64
N GLU A 58 -19.81 -1.53 -4.60
CA GLU A 58 -20.50 -0.58 -5.49
C GLU A 58 -19.97 -0.65 -6.93
N GLY A 59 -18.69 -1.04 -7.10
CA GLY A 59 -18.01 -1.09 -8.39
C GLY A 59 -18.01 -2.46 -9.07
N VAL A 60 -18.38 -3.54 -8.37
CA VAL A 60 -18.23 -4.92 -8.85
C VAL A 60 -18.89 -5.17 -10.20
N LEU A 61 -20.08 -4.63 -10.44
CA LEU A 61 -20.83 -4.78 -11.72
C LEU A 61 -20.17 -4.04 -12.89
N ARG A 62 -19.27 -3.08 -12.61
CA ARG A 62 -18.57 -2.28 -13.63
C ARG A 62 -17.17 -2.82 -13.93
N PHE A 63 -16.72 -3.81 -13.18
CA PHE A 63 -15.40 -4.41 -13.41
C PHE A 63 -15.38 -5.19 -14.72
N ARG A 64 -14.43 -4.88 -15.62
CA ARG A 64 -14.39 -5.37 -17.01
C ARG A 64 -13.47 -6.56 -17.22
N HIS A 65 -12.85 -7.10 -16.18
CA HIS A 65 -11.88 -8.20 -16.26
C HIS A 65 -10.60 -7.88 -17.08
N ASP A 66 -10.26 -6.62 -17.24
CA ASP A 66 -9.04 -6.14 -17.93
C ASP A 66 -7.81 -6.05 -16.99
N ALA A 67 -8.03 -6.24 -15.70
CA ALA A 67 -6.99 -6.32 -14.67
C ALA A 67 -7.24 -7.50 -13.72
N SER A 68 -6.27 -7.87 -12.90
CA SER A 68 -6.49 -8.85 -11.83
C SER A 68 -7.40 -8.28 -10.74
N VAL A 69 -8.12 -9.15 -10.02
CA VAL A 69 -8.94 -8.76 -8.87
C VAL A 69 -8.08 -8.02 -7.83
N ARG A 70 -6.86 -8.49 -7.62
CA ARG A 70 -5.88 -7.87 -6.73
C ARG A 70 -5.57 -6.45 -7.17
N THR A 71 -5.20 -6.24 -8.42
CA THR A 71 -4.87 -4.92 -8.99
C THR A 71 -6.05 -3.97 -8.86
N TRP A 72 -7.26 -4.43 -9.18
CA TRP A 72 -8.48 -3.65 -9.05
C TRP A 72 -8.75 -3.22 -7.60
N LEU A 73 -8.64 -4.11 -6.62
CA LEU A 73 -8.83 -3.78 -5.21
C LEU A 73 -7.79 -2.76 -4.72
N PHE A 74 -6.52 -2.90 -5.13
CA PHE A 74 -5.49 -1.91 -4.78
C PHE A 74 -5.67 -0.57 -5.47
N ALA A 75 -6.26 -0.51 -6.68
CA ALA A 75 -6.64 0.74 -7.32
C ALA A 75 -7.74 1.47 -6.52
N ILE A 76 -8.73 0.74 -6.01
CA ILE A 76 -9.75 1.31 -5.12
C ILE A 76 -9.10 1.80 -3.81
N ALA A 77 -8.27 0.98 -3.18
CA ALA A 77 -7.57 1.34 -1.93
C ALA A 77 -6.69 2.59 -2.10
N ARG A 78 -5.98 2.72 -3.24
CA ARG A 78 -5.23 3.94 -3.58
C ARG A 78 -6.13 5.16 -3.66
N ASN A 79 -7.28 5.06 -4.30
CA ASN A 79 -8.19 6.19 -4.43
C ASN A 79 -8.76 6.61 -3.06
N VAL A 80 -9.11 5.64 -2.20
CA VAL A 80 -9.53 5.90 -0.81
C VAL A 80 -8.41 6.57 -0.02
N LEU A 81 -7.17 6.08 -0.12
CA LEU A 81 -6.00 6.68 0.53
C LEU A 81 -5.78 8.11 0.07
N ARG A 82 -5.85 8.37 -1.24
CA ARG A 82 -5.65 9.70 -1.81
C ARG A 82 -6.68 10.69 -1.27
N GLN A 83 -7.97 10.34 -1.31
CA GLN A 83 -9.03 11.19 -0.80
C GLN A 83 -8.86 11.51 0.70
N TRP A 84 -8.50 10.51 1.49
CA TRP A 84 -8.23 10.68 2.91
C TRP A 84 -7.02 11.59 3.16
N ALA A 85 -5.90 11.36 2.47
CA ALA A 85 -4.69 12.17 2.62
C ALA A 85 -4.92 13.63 2.19
N GLU A 86 -5.65 13.87 1.09
CA GLU A 86 -6.07 15.21 0.66
C GLU A 86 -6.94 15.90 1.72
N GLN A 87 -7.85 15.16 2.35
CA GLN A 87 -8.68 15.70 3.43
C GLN A 87 -7.85 16.13 4.63
N ILE A 88 -6.91 15.28 5.09
CA ILE A 88 -6.02 15.59 6.21
C ILE A 88 -5.09 16.78 5.87
N ALA A 89 -4.53 16.80 4.66
CA ALA A 89 -3.68 17.91 4.21
C ALA A 89 -4.43 19.24 4.25
N ARG A 90 -5.66 19.29 3.70
CA ARG A 90 -6.51 20.49 3.76
C ARG A 90 -6.84 20.93 5.18
N GLN A 91 -7.16 19.99 6.07
CA GLN A 91 -7.44 20.29 7.49
C GLN A 91 -6.23 20.89 8.20
N ARG A 92 -5.02 20.62 7.73
CA ARG A 92 -3.76 21.17 8.26
C ARG A 92 -3.24 22.40 7.51
N GLY A 93 -4.05 22.94 6.60
CA GLY A 93 -3.67 24.11 5.82
C GLY A 93 -2.58 23.87 4.79
N ARG A 94 -2.32 22.62 4.43
CA ARG A 94 -1.34 22.26 3.40
C ARG A 94 -1.97 22.33 2.02
N THR A 95 -1.23 22.91 1.08
CA THR A 95 -1.64 23.11 -0.32
C THR A 95 -0.74 22.37 -1.31
N GLU A 96 0.31 21.72 -0.81
CA GLU A 96 1.25 20.97 -1.65
C GLU A 96 0.57 19.74 -2.30
N PRO A 97 0.99 19.36 -3.51
CA PRO A 97 0.51 18.15 -4.17
C PRO A 97 0.80 16.90 -3.32
N LEU A 98 -0.10 15.92 -3.31
CA LEU A 98 0.09 14.65 -2.58
C LEU A 98 1.37 13.89 -2.94
N GLY A 99 1.89 14.10 -4.16
CA GLY A 99 3.17 13.54 -4.59
C GLY A 99 4.38 14.09 -3.82
N GLU A 100 4.20 15.15 -3.03
CA GLU A 100 5.25 15.80 -2.23
C GLU A 100 5.02 15.63 -0.72
N ILE A 101 3.82 15.23 -0.31
CA ILE A 101 3.45 15.07 1.10
C ILE A 101 3.77 13.65 1.57
N SER A 102 4.52 13.53 2.66
CA SER A 102 4.79 12.26 3.33
C SER A 102 3.78 12.00 4.47
N VAL A 103 3.72 10.75 4.93
CA VAL A 103 2.93 10.38 6.13
C VAL A 103 3.47 11.09 7.38
N ALA A 104 4.80 11.29 7.46
CA ALA A 104 5.43 12.02 8.55
C ALA A 104 5.00 13.49 8.57
N ASP A 105 4.91 14.14 7.39
CA ASP A 105 4.41 15.51 7.27
C ASP A 105 2.97 15.68 7.73
N LEU A 106 2.17 14.64 7.59
CA LEU A 106 0.81 14.61 8.14
C LEU A 106 0.81 14.42 9.67
N GLY A 107 1.98 14.34 10.35
CA GLY A 107 2.10 14.21 11.79
C GLY A 107 1.39 12.98 12.36
N LEU A 108 1.24 11.94 11.56
CA LEU A 108 0.61 10.71 11.94
C LEU A 108 1.65 9.80 12.59
N GLY A 109 1.50 9.52 13.88
CA GLY A 109 2.40 8.62 14.61
C GLY A 109 2.37 7.18 14.06
N PRO A 110 3.42 6.36 14.30
CA PRO A 110 3.42 4.97 13.87
C PRO A 110 2.39 4.17 14.69
N ALA A 111 1.36 3.63 14.05
CA ALA A 111 0.33 2.84 14.70
C ALA A 111 0.85 1.50 15.27
N THR A 112 2.00 0.98 14.79
CA THR A 112 2.44 -0.38 15.15
C THR A 112 3.96 -0.59 14.97
N VAL A 113 4.80 0.06 15.78
CA VAL A 113 6.27 -0.18 15.76
C VAL A 113 6.75 -0.99 16.97
N ALA A 114 5.90 -1.19 17.98
CA ALA A 114 6.25 -1.98 19.17
C ALA A 114 6.53 -3.45 18.80
N GLY A 115 7.63 -4.00 19.30
CA GLY A 115 8.01 -5.42 19.14
C GLY A 115 8.81 -5.77 17.87
N ARG A 116 9.12 -4.81 16.99
CA ARG A 116 9.91 -5.07 15.77
C ARG A 116 11.41 -4.93 16.00
N ARG A 117 12.21 -5.67 15.20
CA ARG A 117 13.68 -5.48 15.16
C ARG A 117 14.02 -4.05 14.76
N ARG A 118 15.19 -3.56 15.17
CA ARG A 118 15.60 -2.18 14.94
C ARG A 118 15.62 -1.80 13.46
N GLU A 119 16.14 -2.68 12.61
CA GLU A 119 16.20 -2.49 11.15
C GLU A 119 14.79 -2.35 10.54
N GLN A 120 13.84 -3.13 11.04
CA GLN A 120 12.44 -3.05 10.60
C GLN A 120 11.80 -1.73 11.01
N ARG A 121 12.13 -1.21 12.20
CA ARG A 121 11.66 0.11 12.66
C ARG A 121 12.24 1.23 11.79
N LEU A 122 13.56 1.18 11.53
CA LEU A 122 14.24 2.14 10.67
C LEU A 122 13.63 2.17 9.27
N MET A 123 13.37 1.00 8.69
CA MET A 123 12.74 0.89 7.38
C MET A 123 11.33 1.49 7.36
N LEU A 124 10.50 1.19 8.36
CA LEU A 124 9.14 1.76 8.46
C LEU A 124 9.19 3.27 8.64
N GLU A 125 10.12 3.76 9.45
CA GLU A 125 10.32 5.20 9.65
C GLU A 125 10.74 5.86 8.34
N ALA A 126 11.71 5.30 7.64
CA ALA A 126 12.15 5.80 6.34
C ALA A 126 11.02 5.86 5.32
N LEU A 127 10.21 4.80 5.23
CA LEU A 127 9.03 4.77 4.34
C LEU A 127 8.04 5.90 4.65
N ARG A 128 7.84 6.24 5.92
CA ARG A 128 6.92 7.31 6.34
C ARG A 128 7.39 8.71 5.96
N HIS A 129 8.70 8.89 5.79
CA HIS A 129 9.28 10.15 5.30
C HIS A 129 9.23 10.29 3.78
N LEU A 130 8.90 9.22 3.05
CA LEU A 130 8.72 9.31 1.61
C LEU A 130 7.38 9.96 1.27
N PRO A 131 7.29 10.67 0.13
CA PRO A 131 5.99 11.02 -0.44
C PRO A 131 5.06 9.81 -0.52
N ILE A 132 3.78 10.00 -0.21
CA ILE A 132 2.79 8.92 -0.12
C ILE A 132 2.76 8.07 -1.41
N GLU A 133 2.88 8.69 -2.58
CA GLU A 133 2.92 7.96 -3.85
C GLU A 133 4.19 7.12 -4.01
N SER A 134 5.34 7.59 -3.53
CA SER A 134 6.59 6.83 -3.55
C SER A 134 6.55 5.64 -2.59
N GLN A 135 6.01 5.85 -1.38
CA GLN A 135 5.76 4.77 -0.44
C GLN A 135 4.83 3.70 -1.04
N LEU A 136 3.73 4.13 -1.66
CA LEU A 136 2.76 3.25 -2.31
C LEU A 136 3.41 2.36 -3.37
N VAL A 137 4.20 2.92 -4.29
CA VAL A 137 4.88 2.18 -5.36
C VAL A 137 5.82 1.11 -4.79
N LEU A 138 6.57 1.43 -3.74
CA LEU A 138 7.44 0.47 -3.06
C LEU A 138 6.62 -0.66 -2.42
N GLU A 139 5.56 -0.34 -1.71
CA GLU A 139 4.72 -1.33 -1.07
C GLU A 139 4.06 -2.29 -2.08
N LEU A 140 3.49 -1.77 -3.14
CA LEU A 140 2.93 -2.59 -4.22
C LEU A 140 3.97 -3.53 -4.83
N SER A 141 5.21 -3.06 -5.02
CA SER A 141 6.29 -3.89 -5.57
C SER A 141 6.79 -4.93 -4.58
N TYR A 142 7.11 -4.53 -3.34
CA TYR A 142 7.81 -5.42 -2.39
C TYR A 142 6.86 -6.29 -1.56
N TRP A 143 5.73 -5.78 -1.13
CA TRP A 143 4.79 -6.55 -0.30
C TRP A 143 3.71 -7.25 -1.12
N GLU A 144 3.20 -6.58 -2.13
CA GLU A 144 2.17 -7.16 -2.97
C GLU A 144 2.72 -7.88 -4.21
N GLN A 145 4.05 -7.77 -4.45
CA GLN A 145 4.73 -8.40 -5.58
C GLN A 145 4.08 -8.09 -6.94
N LEU A 146 3.54 -6.88 -7.08
CA LEU A 146 3.00 -6.42 -8.34
C LEU A 146 4.14 -6.12 -9.32
N THR A 147 3.95 -6.53 -10.56
CA THR A 147 4.81 -6.16 -11.69
C THR A 147 4.67 -4.66 -11.99
N ALA A 148 5.62 -4.09 -12.73
CA ALA A 148 5.53 -2.69 -13.13
C ALA A 148 4.27 -2.39 -13.96
N ARG A 149 3.79 -3.35 -14.75
CA ARG A 149 2.53 -3.26 -15.48
C ARG A 149 1.35 -3.16 -14.51
N GLU A 150 1.21 -4.08 -13.56
CA GLU A 150 0.13 -4.08 -12.57
C GLU A 150 0.18 -2.82 -11.68
N ILE A 151 1.39 -2.35 -11.30
CA ILE A 151 1.55 -1.07 -10.60
C ILE A 151 1.04 0.09 -11.47
N GLY A 152 1.31 0.06 -12.78
CA GLY A 152 0.78 1.04 -13.73
C GLY A 152 -0.74 1.04 -13.75
N GLU A 153 -1.37 -0.13 -13.75
CA GLU A 153 -2.83 -0.29 -13.68
C GLU A 153 -3.39 0.27 -12.35
N VAL A 154 -2.75 -0.02 -11.21
CA VAL A 154 -3.14 0.58 -9.90
C VAL A 154 -3.01 2.09 -9.90
N LEU A 155 -1.95 2.63 -10.52
CA LEU A 155 -1.65 4.06 -10.51
C LEU A 155 -2.30 4.85 -11.65
N ASP A 156 -3.02 4.16 -12.54
CA ASP A 156 -3.58 4.73 -13.77
C ASP A 156 -2.50 5.46 -14.60
N CYS A 157 -1.40 4.75 -14.89
CA CYS A 157 -0.29 5.28 -15.68
C CYS A 157 0.39 4.18 -16.51
N PRO A 158 1.10 4.55 -17.60
CA PRO A 158 1.86 3.61 -18.41
C PRO A 158 2.91 2.84 -17.60
N GLU A 159 3.19 1.58 -17.97
CA GLU A 159 4.19 0.72 -17.32
C GLU A 159 5.57 1.40 -17.22
N GLY A 160 6.01 2.12 -18.26
CA GLY A 160 7.26 2.87 -18.25
C GLY A 160 7.30 3.94 -17.17
N THR A 161 6.17 4.61 -16.90
CA THR A 161 6.02 5.58 -15.82
C THR A 161 6.08 4.88 -14.45
N ALA A 162 5.42 3.73 -14.30
CA ALA A 162 5.49 2.95 -13.07
C ALA A 162 6.92 2.48 -12.76
N ARG A 163 7.68 2.01 -13.78
CA ARG A 163 9.10 1.66 -13.64
C ARG A 163 9.97 2.85 -13.21
N SER A 164 9.76 4.00 -13.82
CA SER A 164 10.47 5.24 -13.46
C SER A 164 10.17 5.65 -12.03
N ARG A 165 8.89 5.67 -11.62
CA ARG A 165 8.47 5.98 -10.24
C ARG A 165 9.07 5.00 -9.24
N LEU A 166 9.10 3.70 -9.55
CA LEU A 166 9.70 2.68 -8.67
C LEU A 166 11.21 2.91 -8.50
N ARG A 167 11.92 3.27 -9.59
CA ARG A 167 13.35 3.62 -9.52
C ARG A 167 13.58 4.84 -8.63
N SER A 168 12.84 5.91 -8.85
CA SER A 168 12.94 7.14 -8.05
C SER A 168 12.59 6.88 -6.57
N ALA A 169 11.55 6.11 -6.29
CA ALA A 169 11.15 5.76 -4.94
C ALA A 169 12.24 4.95 -4.20
N ARG A 170 12.94 4.04 -4.89
CA ARG A 170 14.10 3.30 -4.33
C ARG A 170 15.26 4.24 -3.97
N GLN A 171 15.55 5.21 -4.84
CA GLN A 171 16.61 6.21 -4.58
C GLN A 171 16.25 7.09 -3.38
N LEU A 172 15.00 7.56 -3.31
CA LEU A 172 14.50 8.33 -2.16
C LEU A 172 14.56 7.53 -0.88
N LEU A 173 14.13 6.27 -0.89
CA LEU A 173 14.20 5.39 0.28
C LEU A 173 15.63 5.22 0.76
N ARG A 174 16.57 4.97 -0.16
CA ARG A 174 18.00 4.85 0.19
C ARG A 174 18.53 6.14 0.83
N GLY A 175 18.29 7.30 0.22
CA GLY A 175 18.71 8.59 0.76
C GLY A 175 18.12 8.89 2.14
N THR A 176 16.84 8.54 2.36
CA THR A 176 16.19 8.67 3.67
C THR A 176 16.80 7.73 4.71
N LEU A 177 17.10 6.49 4.33
CA LEU A 177 17.79 5.54 5.22
C LEU A 177 19.20 6.02 5.59
N GLU A 178 19.94 6.61 4.65
CA GLU A 178 21.25 7.20 4.89
C GLU A 178 21.20 8.34 5.94
N GLN A 179 20.11 9.12 5.94
CA GLN A 179 19.91 10.20 6.92
C GLN A 179 19.49 9.67 8.30
N LEU A 180 18.74 8.59 8.36
CA LEU A 180 18.18 8.04 9.60
C LEU A 180 19.08 7.00 10.27
N ALA A 181 19.94 6.32 9.51
CA ALA A 181 20.86 5.30 10.04
C ALA A 181 21.96 5.93 10.90
N ARG A 182 22.28 5.28 12.02
CA ARG A 182 23.30 5.77 12.95
C ARG A 182 24.74 5.45 12.52
N ASN A 183 24.87 4.44 11.66
CA ASN A 183 26.18 4.01 11.16
C ASN A 183 26.02 3.25 9.82
N PRO A 184 27.09 3.12 9.03
CA PRO A 184 27.05 2.44 7.73
C PRO A 184 26.61 0.97 7.78
N SER A 185 26.95 0.24 8.84
CA SER A 185 26.56 -1.16 8.99
C SER A 185 25.05 -1.34 9.15
N GLU A 186 24.38 -0.42 9.87
CA GLU A 186 22.93 -0.41 10.02
C GLU A 186 22.24 -0.10 8.68
N LEU A 187 22.82 0.82 7.90
CA LEU A 187 22.34 1.14 6.57
C LEU A 187 22.40 -0.07 5.63
N ASP A 188 23.58 -0.69 5.52
CA ASP A 188 23.80 -1.85 4.62
C ASP A 188 22.89 -3.02 4.99
N THR A 189 22.76 -3.33 6.28
CA THR A 189 21.87 -4.38 6.76
C THR A 189 20.41 -4.07 6.44
N THR A 190 20.00 -2.82 6.58
CA THR A 190 18.61 -2.41 6.32
C THR A 190 18.30 -2.38 4.83
N VAL A 191 19.18 -1.85 3.98
CA VAL A 191 19.00 -1.80 2.53
C VAL A 191 19.00 -3.19 1.91
N ASN A 192 19.99 -4.03 2.27
CA ASN A 192 20.09 -5.40 1.78
C ASN A 192 18.99 -6.32 2.36
N GLY A 193 18.46 -5.96 3.52
CA GLY A 193 17.37 -6.66 4.20
C GLY A 193 15.97 -6.39 3.62
N LEU A 194 15.79 -5.39 2.74
CA LEU A 194 14.46 -4.97 2.27
C LEU A 194 13.63 -6.11 1.68
N GLU A 195 14.22 -6.89 0.76
CA GLU A 195 13.50 -8.03 0.15
C GLU A 195 13.23 -9.16 1.14
N THR A 196 14.19 -9.46 2.01
CA THR A 196 14.05 -10.46 3.06
C THR A 196 12.98 -10.03 4.06
N TRP A 197 13.03 -8.80 4.50
CA TRP A 197 12.06 -8.23 5.41
C TRP A 197 10.65 -8.16 4.80
N ALA A 198 10.51 -7.76 3.55
CA ALA A 198 9.22 -7.80 2.84
C ALA A 198 8.66 -9.24 2.79
N ARG A 199 9.52 -10.24 2.61
CA ARG A 199 9.15 -11.66 2.64
C ARG A 199 8.74 -12.12 4.05
N GLU A 200 9.48 -11.73 5.08
CA GLU A 200 9.15 -12.02 6.48
C GLU A 200 7.81 -11.41 6.88
N LEU A 201 7.57 -10.16 6.50
CA LEU A 201 6.29 -9.49 6.76
C LEU A 201 5.13 -10.19 6.05
N ARG A 202 5.29 -10.61 4.81
CA ARG A 202 4.25 -11.37 4.11
C ARG A 202 3.93 -12.67 4.87
N ARG A 203 4.96 -13.41 5.31
CA ARG A 203 4.78 -14.67 6.08
C ARG A 203 4.11 -14.43 7.43
N ALA A 204 4.52 -13.38 8.14
CA ALA A 204 3.99 -13.06 9.47
C ALA A 204 2.52 -12.62 9.46
N TRP A 205 2.01 -12.19 8.31
CA TRP A 205 0.66 -11.66 8.15
C TRP A 205 -0.24 -12.48 7.23
N GLY A 206 0.15 -13.74 6.95
CA GLY A 206 -0.73 -14.72 6.30
C GLY A 206 -1.02 -14.44 4.83
N ALA A 207 0.01 -14.07 4.08
CA ALA A 207 -0.09 -14.01 2.63
C ALA A 207 0.18 -15.36 2.00
#